data_bb578ddde478b4ffdde37660903f927d
#
_entry.id   bb578ddde478b4ffdde37660903f927d
#
_cell.length_a   1.000
_cell.length_b   1.000
_cell.length_c   1.000
_cell.angle_alpha   90.00
_cell.angle_beta   90.00
_cell.angle_gamma   90.00
#
_symmetry.space_group_name_H-M   'P 1'
#
loop_
_entity.id
_entity.type
_entity.pdbx_description
1 polymer ?
#
loop_
_entity_poly.entity_id
_entity_poly.type
_entity_poly.pdbx_seq_one_letter_code
_entity_poly.pdbx_strand_id
1 'polypeptide(L)'
;MPPVPPPYGTYPPYGAYPPYGPPRPRPTNGMAIASLICAFVFAPLGIVFGHISLSQIKRTGEEGHGLAVAGLVISYLITVGSIVLLAFIVLFAIIVAGHVDNGTRYRPGITAAPSTPNGGLPAFDPPPNLGANCAYPTTTEPASKPNKPPRSGRVPTDPAKVSASMSTNRGNIGIQLDNAKSPCTVNSFASLAQQGYFDETSCHRLTTSAVLGVLQCGDPSGTGTGGPGYRFANEYPTNQYRMTDPALKAPVEYPRGTLAMANQGSGTNGSQFFLVYQDSMLPPTYTAFGTIDDTGLATLDKIAAAGVDGAGDDGTPSMRVTIDSVRLD
;
A
#
# COMPACT_ATOMS: atom_id res chain seq x y z
N MET A 1 -121.72 4.55 -24.20
CA MET A 1 -120.42 4.75 -24.86
C MET A 1 -119.46 5.10 -23.73
N PRO A 2 -118.43 4.33 -23.52
CA PRO A 2 -117.40 4.67 -22.52
C PRO A 2 -116.46 5.77 -23.01
N PRO A 3 -115.89 6.59 -22.12
CA PRO A 3 -115.03 7.70 -22.54
C PRO A 3 -113.65 7.29 -23.01
N VAL A 4 -113.16 7.98 -24.05
CA VAL A 4 -111.86 7.76 -24.74
C VAL A 4 -110.77 8.14 -23.76
N PRO A 5 -109.69 7.37 -23.58
CA PRO A 5 -108.51 7.76 -22.80
C PRO A 5 -107.71 8.83 -23.45
N PRO A 6 -107.02 9.71 -22.62
CA PRO A 6 -106.22 10.79 -23.18
C PRO A 6 -104.91 10.29 -23.82
N PRO A 7 -104.32 11.08 -24.72
CA PRO A 7 -103.12 10.67 -25.45
C PRO A 7 -101.88 10.63 -24.53
N TYR A 8 -101.01 9.64 -24.69
CA TYR A 8 -99.80 9.44 -24.03
C TYR A 8 -98.84 10.60 -24.28
N GLY A 9 -98.43 11.30 -23.22
CA GLY A 9 -97.44 12.33 -23.28
C GLY A 9 -96.05 11.79 -23.64
N THR A 10 -95.36 12.42 -24.61
CA THR A 10 -93.99 12.15 -25.01
C THR A 10 -93.05 12.47 -23.85
N TYR A 11 -92.30 11.41 -23.41
CA TYR A 11 -91.18 11.60 -22.48
C TYR A 11 -90.06 12.36 -23.16
N PRO A 12 -89.40 13.34 -22.45
CA PRO A 12 -88.22 13.99 -22.97
C PRO A 12 -87.03 13.02 -23.11
N PRO A 13 -86.16 13.18 -24.09
CA PRO A 13 -85.01 12.29 -24.30
C PRO A 13 -84.09 12.37 -23.09
N TYR A 14 -83.65 11.19 -22.64
CA TYR A 14 -82.61 11.07 -21.61
C TYR A 14 -81.39 11.93 -21.99
N GLY A 15 -81.07 12.92 -21.17
CA GLY A 15 -79.86 13.71 -21.32
C GLY A 15 -78.65 12.86 -21.23
N ALA A 16 -77.81 12.90 -22.27
CA ALA A 16 -76.48 12.25 -22.32
C ALA A 16 -75.66 12.76 -21.14
N TYR A 17 -75.30 11.88 -20.25
CA TYR A 17 -74.24 12.17 -19.24
C TYR A 17 -72.94 12.51 -19.96
N PRO A 18 -72.25 13.61 -19.61
CA PRO A 18 -70.95 13.87 -20.17
C PRO A 18 -69.99 12.72 -19.84
N PRO A 19 -69.12 12.27 -20.78
CA PRO A 19 -68.19 11.19 -20.51
C PRO A 19 -67.28 11.60 -19.36
N TYR A 20 -67.22 10.76 -18.34
CA TYR A 20 -66.22 10.86 -17.29
C TYR A 20 -64.84 10.75 -17.95
N GLY A 21 -64.16 11.87 -18.09
CA GLY A 21 -62.73 11.87 -18.47
C GLY A 21 -61.92 11.13 -17.42
N PRO A 22 -60.80 10.46 -17.83
CA PRO A 22 -59.95 9.77 -16.88
C PRO A 22 -59.53 10.74 -15.75
N PRO A 23 -59.50 10.32 -14.49
CA PRO A 23 -59.11 11.13 -13.36
C PRO A 23 -57.72 11.73 -13.63
N ARG A 24 -57.58 13.05 -13.51
CA ARG A 24 -56.27 13.71 -13.64
C ARG A 24 -55.32 13.17 -12.60
N PRO A 25 -54.09 12.75 -12.97
CA PRO A 25 -53.10 12.33 -12.00
C PRO A 25 -52.86 13.46 -10.99
N ARG A 26 -52.84 13.13 -9.71
CA ARG A 26 -52.60 14.09 -8.62
C ARG A 26 -51.13 14.56 -8.70
N PRO A 27 -50.83 15.84 -8.48
CA PRO A 27 -49.45 16.31 -8.51
C PRO A 27 -48.66 15.70 -7.32
N THR A 28 -47.41 15.33 -7.57
CA THR A 28 -46.51 14.84 -6.54
C THR A 28 -46.02 16.01 -5.68
N ASN A 29 -46.01 15.86 -4.36
CA ASN A 29 -45.59 16.90 -3.45
C ASN A 29 -44.09 17.23 -3.62
N GLY A 30 -43.77 18.52 -3.93
CA GLY A 30 -42.40 18.96 -4.17
C GLY A 30 -41.47 18.84 -2.96
N MET A 31 -42.00 18.96 -1.73
CA MET A 31 -41.22 18.77 -0.49
C MET A 31 -40.86 17.31 -0.26
N ALA A 32 -41.63 16.36 -0.81
CA ALA A 32 -41.27 14.94 -0.76
C ALA A 32 -40.03 14.65 -1.63
N ILE A 33 -39.97 15.28 -2.82
CA ILE A 33 -38.80 15.18 -3.70
C ILE A 33 -37.58 15.87 -3.03
N ALA A 34 -37.79 17.06 -2.48
CA ALA A 34 -36.72 17.78 -1.75
C ALA A 34 -36.19 16.99 -0.56
N SER A 35 -37.05 16.30 0.21
CA SER A 35 -36.62 15.43 1.30
C SER A 35 -35.71 14.31 0.83
N LEU A 36 -36.03 13.65 -0.29
CA LEU A 36 -35.22 12.57 -0.83
C LEU A 36 -33.84 13.08 -1.35
N ILE A 37 -33.82 14.22 -2.02
CA ILE A 37 -32.56 14.81 -2.50
C ILE A 37 -31.68 15.25 -1.31
N CYS A 38 -32.27 15.94 -0.35
CA CYS A 38 -31.55 16.40 0.84
C CYS A 38 -31.04 15.26 1.72
N ALA A 39 -31.67 14.07 1.69
CA ALA A 39 -31.20 12.90 2.40
C ALA A 39 -29.75 12.52 2.01
N PHE A 40 -29.34 12.76 0.77
CA PHE A 40 -27.99 12.47 0.27
C PHE A 40 -27.04 13.65 0.33
N VAL A 41 -27.54 14.91 0.27
CA VAL A 41 -26.69 16.11 0.25
C VAL A 41 -26.44 16.63 1.68
N PHE A 42 -27.50 16.70 2.50
CA PHE A 42 -27.43 17.14 3.89
C PHE A 42 -28.58 16.51 4.70
N ALA A 43 -28.32 15.31 5.21
CA ALA A 43 -29.34 14.45 5.84
C ALA A 43 -30.22 15.15 6.90
N PRO A 44 -29.74 16.04 7.81
CA PRO A 44 -30.60 16.75 8.73
C PRO A 44 -31.72 17.57 8.09
N LEU A 45 -31.47 18.21 6.94
CA LEU A 45 -32.52 18.93 6.19
C LEU A 45 -33.53 17.97 5.56
N GLY A 46 -33.10 16.77 5.15
CA GLY A 46 -34.00 15.73 4.66
C GLY A 46 -35.02 15.29 5.68
N ILE A 47 -34.67 15.25 6.98
CA ILE A 47 -35.58 14.99 8.10
C ILE A 47 -36.64 16.08 8.19
N VAL A 48 -36.23 17.34 8.15
CA VAL A 48 -37.16 18.50 8.24
C VAL A 48 -38.17 18.49 7.08
N PHE A 49 -37.67 18.38 5.86
CA PHE A 49 -38.52 18.37 4.67
C PHE A 49 -39.42 17.14 4.59
N GLY A 50 -38.95 15.98 5.08
CA GLY A 50 -39.77 14.78 5.17
C GLY A 50 -40.96 14.92 6.09
N HIS A 51 -40.79 15.50 7.27
CA HIS A 51 -41.91 15.75 8.20
C HIS A 51 -42.89 16.80 7.67
N ILE A 52 -42.39 17.89 7.06
CA ILE A 52 -43.25 18.92 6.44
C ILE A 52 -44.05 18.30 5.29
N SER A 53 -43.41 17.52 4.43
CA SER A 53 -44.05 16.84 3.28
C SER A 53 -45.17 15.90 3.75
N LEU A 54 -44.94 15.04 4.74
CA LEU A 54 -45.95 14.13 5.27
C LEU A 54 -47.16 14.89 5.86
N SER A 55 -46.91 16.06 6.49
CA SER A 55 -47.99 16.91 7.01
C SER A 55 -48.78 17.55 5.85
N GLN A 56 -48.12 18.02 4.80
CA GLN A 56 -48.78 18.59 3.62
C GLN A 56 -49.59 17.56 2.85
N ILE A 57 -49.02 16.40 2.55
CA ILE A 57 -49.71 15.31 1.84
C ILE A 57 -51.02 14.88 2.55
N LYS A 58 -51.02 14.85 3.91
CA LYS A 58 -52.21 14.57 4.69
C LYS A 58 -53.31 15.64 4.56
N ARG A 59 -52.93 16.90 4.28
CA ARG A 59 -53.88 18.02 4.16
C ARG A 59 -54.36 18.22 2.72
N THR A 60 -53.47 18.10 1.73
CA THR A 60 -53.74 18.42 0.33
C THR A 60 -54.19 17.21 -0.49
N GLY A 61 -53.91 15.98 -0.02
CA GLY A 61 -54.20 14.74 -0.78
C GLY A 61 -53.32 14.54 -1.98
N GLU A 62 -52.17 15.23 -2.06
CA GLU A 62 -51.15 15.05 -3.11
C GLU A 62 -50.48 13.67 -3.03
N GLU A 63 -49.89 13.23 -4.15
CA GLU A 63 -49.11 12.01 -4.18
C GLU A 63 -47.67 12.26 -3.69
N GLY A 64 -46.94 11.18 -3.32
CA GLY A 64 -45.52 11.26 -2.92
C GLY A 64 -45.28 10.79 -1.47
N HIS A 65 -46.24 10.20 -0.80
CA HIS A 65 -46.08 9.68 0.56
C HIS A 65 -44.91 8.70 0.68
N GLY A 66 -44.73 7.79 -0.31
CA GLY A 66 -43.60 6.85 -0.34
C GLY A 66 -42.26 7.54 -0.44
N LEU A 67 -42.14 8.62 -1.25
CA LEU A 67 -40.92 9.40 -1.40
C LEU A 67 -40.56 10.16 -0.13
N ALA A 68 -41.58 10.76 0.55
CA ALA A 68 -41.36 11.43 1.81
C ALA A 68 -40.90 10.50 2.93
N VAL A 69 -41.50 9.31 3.03
CA VAL A 69 -41.08 8.27 4.00
C VAL A 69 -39.70 7.75 3.68
N ALA A 70 -39.41 7.46 2.43
CA ALA A 70 -38.07 7.00 2.01
C ALA A 70 -36.99 8.04 2.32
N GLY A 71 -37.22 9.32 1.94
CA GLY A 71 -36.30 10.40 2.27
C GLY A 71 -36.06 10.55 3.77
N LEU A 72 -37.11 10.43 4.57
CA LEU A 72 -37.05 10.52 6.03
C LEU A 72 -36.25 9.37 6.66
N VAL A 73 -36.52 8.13 6.24
CA VAL A 73 -35.82 6.94 6.75
C VAL A 73 -34.33 7.01 6.40
N ILE A 74 -33.99 7.33 5.14
CA ILE A 74 -32.60 7.46 4.69
C ILE A 74 -31.90 8.57 5.48
N SER A 75 -32.55 9.71 5.68
CA SER A 75 -31.99 10.84 6.43
C SER A 75 -31.69 10.48 7.88
N TYR A 76 -32.57 9.75 8.55
CA TYR A 76 -32.31 9.26 9.91
C TYR A 76 -31.15 8.26 9.95
N LEU A 77 -31.10 7.30 9.05
CA LEU A 77 -30.02 6.30 9.00
C LEU A 77 -28.64 6.95 8.78
N ILE A 78 -28.55 7.90 7.85
CA ILE A 78 -27.31 8.62 7.57
C ILE A 78 -26.92 9.51 8.77
N THR A 79 -27.87 10.22 9.37
CA THR A 79 -27.58 11.12 10.50
C THR A 79 -27.13 10.32 11.73
N VAL A 80 -27.83 9.25 12.08
CA VAL A 80 -27.46 8.38 13.22
C VAL A 80 -26.14 7.68 12.95
N GLY A 81 -25.95 7.14 11.73
CA GLY A 81 -24.71 6.50 11.33
C GLY A 81 -23.48 7.43 11.41
N SER A 82 -23.63 8.69 10.99
CA SER A 82 -22.56 9.68 11.09
C SER A 82 -22.24 10.08 12.53
N ILE A 83 -23.24 10.18 13.40
CA ILE A 83 -23.03 10.46 14.84
C ILE A 83 -22.28 9.28 15.50
N VAL A 84 -22.70 8.04 15.23
CA VAL A 84 -22.03 6.84 15.76
C VAL A 84 -20.58 6.75 15.26
N LEU A 85 -20.35 7.01 13.99
CA LEU A 85 -18.98 7.02 13.42
C LEU A 85 -18.11 8.09 14.07
N LEU A 86 -18.65 9.30 14.27
CA LEU A 86 -17.93 10.39 14.92
C LEU A 86 -17.60 10.05 16.38
N ALA A 87 -18.56 9.45 17.11
CA ALA A 87 -18.32 8.97 18.47
C ALA A 87 -17.23 7.89 18.50
N PHE A 88 -17.21 6.99 17.52
CA PHE A 88 -16.20 5.95 17.42
C PHE A 88 -14.81 6.53 17.13
N ILE A 89 -14.73 7.52 16.23
CA ILE A 89 -13.47 8.24 15.93
C ILE A 89 -12.94 8.97 17.16
N VAL A 90 -13.82 9.67 17.89
CA VAL A 90 -13.44 10.38 19.13
C VAL A 90 -12.99 9.40 20.21
N LEU A 91 -13.72 8.29 20.41
CA LEU A 91 -13.35 7.26 21.38
C LEU A 91 -12.01 6.61 21.01
N PHE A 92 -11.81 6.29 19.72
CA PHE A 92 -10.54 5.77 19.21
C PHE A 92 -9.39 6.76 19.42
N ALA A 93 -9.62 8.06 19.16
CA ALA A 93 -8.64 9.11 19.41
C ALA A 93 -8.30 9.24 20.90
N ILE A 94 -9.28 9.13 21.79
CA ILE A 94 -9.07 9.14 23.27
C ILE A 94 -8.27 7.90 23.71
N ILE A 95 -8.59 6.71 23.17
CA ILE A 95 -7.86 5.48 23.48
C ILE A 95 -6.40 5.60 23.00
N VAL A 96 -6.18 6.09 21.79
CA VAL A 96 -4.84 6.29 21.24
C VAL A 96 -4.06 7.35 22.03
N ALA A 97 -4.69 8.50 22.38
CA ALA A 97 -4.08 9.53 23.20
C ALA A 97 -3.77 9.03 24.62
N GLY A 98 -4.68 8.26 25.23
CA GLY A 98 -4.46 7.66 26.54
C GLY A 98 -3.36 6.60 26.57
N HIS A 99 -3.08 5.94 25.44
CA HIS A 99 -1.94 5.04 25.31
C HIS A 99 -0.62 5.79 25.12
N VAL A 100 -0.63 7.01 24.57
CA VAL A 100 0.53 7.87 24.44
C VAL A 100 0.95 8.45 25.79
N ASP A 101 0.01 8.83 26.66
CA ASP A 101 0.31 9.42 27.98
C ASP A 101 0.75 8.37 29.03
N ASN A 102 0.31 7.12 28.93
CA ASN A 102 0.75 6.05 29.85
C ASN A 102 2.08 5.39 29.44
N GLY A 103 2.65 5.75 28.29
CA GLY A 103 3.96 5.24 27.82
C GLY A 103 5.19 5.86 28.50
N THR A 104 5.04 6.84 29.38
CA THR A 104 6.17 7.58 29.93
C THR A 104 6.77 7.03 31.23
N ARG A 105 6.37 5.85 31.71
CA ARG A 105 6.90 5.27 32.95
C ARG A 105 7.44 3.86 32.90
N TYR A 106 7.77 3.32 31.71
CA TYR A 106 8.59 2.10 31.68
C TYR A 106 9.77 2.31 30.74
N ARG A 107 10.89 2.69 31.33
CA ARG A 107 12.19 2.83 30.69
C ARG A 107 13.04 1.60 31.02
N PRO A 108 13.12 0.61 30.12
CA PRO A 108 14.39 -0.06 29.92
C PRO A 108 15.08 0.66 28.75
N GLY A 109 16.29 1.13 29.03
CA GLY A 109 17.11 1.94 28.16
C GLY A 109 17.27 1.44 26.72
N ILE A 110 16.37 1.89 25.86
CA ILE A 110 16.65 2.01 24.44
C ILE A 110 16.64 3.51 24.19
N THR A 111 17.82 4.08 24.20
CA THR A 111 18.11 5.42 23.69
C THR A 111 17.46 5.58 22.32
N ALA A 112 16.85 6.75 22.08
CA ALA A 112 16.47 7.15 20.72
C ALA A 112 17.63 6.83 19.79
N ALA A 113 17.30 6.29 18.60
CA ALA A 113 18.33 5.97 17.61
C ALA A 113 19.30 7.15 17.53
N PRO A 114 20.62 6.92 17.68
CA PRO A 114 21.57 8.01 17.61
C PRO A 114 21.42 8.64 16.22
N SER A 115 20.94 9.89 16.21
CA SER A 115 21.08 10.74 15.03
C SER A 115 22.56 10.83 14.77
N THR A 116 23.07 10.15 13.74
CA THR A 116 24.44 10.36 13.30
C THR A 116 24.59 11.83 12.91
N PRO A 117 25.62 12.54 13.37
CA PRO A 117 25.81 13.96 13.07
C PRO A 117 25.83 14.29 11.57
N ASN A 118 25.94 13.29 10.70
CA ASN A 118 26.08 13.40 9.24
C ASN A 118 24.94 12.75 8.43
N GLY A 119 23.81 12.35 9.06
CA GLY A 119 22.66 11.81 8.31
C GLY A 119 22.84 10.41 7.70
N GLY A 120 23.94 9.72 8.02
CA GLY A 120 24.23 8.37 7.52
C GLY A 120 23.42 7.24 8.19
N LEU A 121 23.76 6.02 7.89
CA LEU A 121 23.17 4.84 8.54
C LEU A 121 23.43 4.87 10.05
N PRO A 122 22.46 4.48 10.90
CA PRO A 122 22.62 4.48 12.36
C PRO A 122 23.73 3.53 12.81
N ALA A 123 24.35 3.84 13.95
CA ALA A 123 25.27 2.90 14.57
C ALA A 123 24.54 1.57 14.84
N PHE A 124 25.21 0.45 14.54
CA PHE A 124 24.62 -0.85 14.76
C PHE A 124 24.69 -1.25 16.23
N ASP A 125 23.52 -1.47 16.82
CA ASP A 125 23.36 -2.09 18.15
C ASP A 125 22.65 -3.45 17.95
N PRO A 126 23.36 -4.59 18.16
CA PRO A 126 22.82 -5.89 17.83
C PRO A 126 21.59 -6.23 18.68
N PRO A 127 20.42 -6.48 18.04
CA PRO A 127 19.25 -6.93 18.77
C PRO A 127 19.50 -8.28 19.46
N PRO A 128 18.95 -8.52 20.66
CA PRO A 128 19.21 -9.74 21.43
C PRO A 128 18.79 -11.02 20.69
N ASN A 129 17.88 -10.92 19.73
CA ASN A 129 17.38 -12.04 18.94
C ASN A 129 17.92 -12.06 17.50
N LEU A 130 19.02 -11.38 17.22
CA LEU A 130 19.61 -11.34 15.89
C LEU A 130 19.91 -12.75 15.37
N GLY A 131 19.39 -13.09 14.19
CA GLY A 131 19.54 -14.42 13.59
C GLY A 131 18.78 -15.56 14.28
N ALA A 132 18.05 -15.32 15.39
CA ALA A 132 17.41 -16.39 16.14
C ALA A 132 16.21 -17.01 15.42
N ASN A 133 15.45 -16.24 14.66
CA ASN A 133 14.17 -16.60 14.09
C ASN A 133 14.03 -16.16 12.63
N CYS A 134 14.96 -16.57 11.77
CA CYS A 134 14.84 -16.31 10.35
C CYS A 134 13.67 -17.11 9.76
N ALA A 135 12.76 -16.43 9.07
CA ALA A 135 11.59 -17.04 8.46
C ALA A 135 11.44 -16.56 7.01
N TYR A 136 11.10 -17.49 6.13
CA TYR A 136 10.98 -17.26 4.69
C TYR A 136 9.63 -17.80 4.20
N PRO A 137 8.50 -17.19 4.64
CA PRO A 137 7.17 -17.62 4.22
C PRO A 137 7.00 -17.51 2.72
N THR A 138 6.39 -18.51 2.11
CA THR A 138 6.05 -18.51 0.69
C THR A 138 5.05 -17.42 0.34
N THR A 139 5.14 -16.90 -0.87
CA THR A 139 4.19 -15.93 -1.42
C THR A 139 3.20 -16.61 -2.37
N THR A 140 2.13 -15.92 -2.72
CA THR A 140 1.19 -16.34 -3.77
C THR A 140 1.81 -16.24 -5.16
N GLU A 141 2.74 -15.29 -5.33
CA GLU A 141 3.50 -15.13 -6.58
C GLU A 141 4.53 -16.26 -6.68
N PRO A 142 4.57 -16.97 -7.81
CA PRO A 142 5.54 -18.04 -8.02
C PRO A 142 6.97 -17.48 -8.12
N ALA A 143 7.95 -18.33 -7.84
CA ALA A 143 9.35 -17.99 -8.06
C ALA A 143 9.63 -17.76 -9.55
N SER A 144 10.38 -16.68 -9.87
CA SER A 144 10.79 -16.37 -11.24
C SER A 144 11.80 -17.36 -11.82
N LYS A 145 12.49 -18.10 -10.96
CA LYS A 145 13.40 -19.21 -11.31
C LYS A 145 13.27 -20.27 -10.23
N PRO A 146 13.30 -21.57 -10.56
CA PRO A 146 13.20 -22.64 -9.57
C PRO A 146 14.25 -22.50 -8.47
N ASN A 147 13.82 -22.54 -7.23
CA ASN A 147 14.67 -22.51 -6.04
C ASN A 147 13.98 -23.16 -4.85
N LYS A 148 14.73 -23.35 -3.78
CA LYS A 148 14.21 -23.76 -2.47
C LYS A 148 14.46 -22.63 -1.50
N PRO A 149 13.47 -22.26 -0.65
CA PRO A 149 13.69 -21.31 0.43
C PRO A 149 14.87 -21.75 1.32
N PRO A 150 15.64 -20.82 1.87
CA PRO A 150 16.72 -21.15 2.76
C PRO A 150 16.20 -21.74 4.07
N ARG A 151 17.09 -22.36 4.86
CA ARG A 151 16.75 -22.90 6.16
C ARG A 151 16.18 -21.82 7.07
N SER A 152 14.99 -22.05 7.61
CA SER A 152 14.37 -21.22 8.66
C SER A 152 14.90 -21.54 10.04
N GLY A 153 14.65 -20.66 11.01
CA GLY A 153 15.05 -20.80 12.39
C GLY A 153 16.34 -20.04 12.71
N ARG A 154 17.17 -20.62 13.59
CA ARG A 154 18.42 -19.96 14.01
C ARG A 154 19.46 -20.02 12.89
N VAL A 155 19.98 -18.85 12.53
CA VAL A 155 21.12 -18.67 11.63
C VAL A 155 22.28 -18.07 12.44
N PRO A 156 23.50 -18.65 12.36
CA PRO A 156 24.65 -18.12 13.08
C PRO A 156 25.07 -16.75 12.52
N THR A 157 25.56 -15.88 13.41
CA THR A 157 26.11 -14.57 13.05
C THR A 157 27.65 -14.61 12.89
N ASP A 158 28.24 -15.79 13.06
CA ASP A 158 29.66 -16.07 12.87
C ASP A 158 29.84 -17.08 11.71
N PRO A 159 30.75 -16.82 10.76
CA PRO A 159 31.65 -15.67 10.69
C PRO A 159 30.91 -14.35 10.48
N ALA A 160 31.46 -13.26 11.03
CA ALA A 160 30.85 -11.92 10.96
C ALA A 160 30.73 -11.40 9.51
N LYS A 161 31.63 -11.81 8.65
CA LYS A 161 31.69 -11.50 7.22
C LYS A 161 31.79 -12.77 6.40
N VAL A 162 31.12 -12.78 5.25
CA VAL A 162 31.20 -13.86 4.26
C VAL A 162 31.56 -13.23 2.91
N SER A 163 32.67 -13.66 2.33
CA SER A 163 33.10 -13.19 1.00
C SER A 163 32.26 -13.83 -0.10
N ALA A 164 31.99 -13.08 -1.13
CA ALA A 164 31.33 -13.54 -2.34
C ALA A 164 31.85 -12.80 -3.57
N SER A 165 31.85 -13.47 -4.69
CA SER A 165 32.25 -12.93 -5.99
C SER A 165 31.05 -12.97 -6.94
N MET A 166 30.70 -11.82 -7.51
CA MET A 166 29.72 -11.68 -8.58
C MET A 166 30.46 -11.44 -9.91
N SER A 167 30.41 -12.43 -10.79
CA SER A 167 30.92 -12.27 -12.17
C SER A 167 29.80 -11.67 -13.03
N THR A 168 30.17 -10.67 -13.84
CA THR A 168 29.25 -10.06 -14.79
C THR A 168 29.90 -9.92 -16.16
N ASN A 169 29.10 -9.79 -17.21
CA ASN A 169 29.57 -9.48 -18.55
C ASN A 169 30.28 -8.10 -18.65
N ARG A 170 30.38 -7.33 -17.56
CA ARG A 170 31.06 -6.01 -17.51
C ARG A 170 32.26 -5.99 -16.59
N GLY A 171 32.52 -7.06 -15.88
CA GLY A 171 33.61 -7.23 -14.93
C GLY A 171 33.14 -7.86 -13.62
N ASN A 172 34.11 -8.17 -12.79
CA ASN A 172 33.83 -8.77 -11.48
C ASN A 172 33.50 -7.72 -10.44
N ILE A 173 32.63 -8.09 -9.50
CA ILE A 173 32.23 -7.30 -8.33
C ILE A 173 32.46 -8.17 -7.09
N GLY A 174 33.49 -7.85 -6.31
CA GLY A 174 33.72 -8.50 -5.02
C GLY A 174 32.79 -7.96 -3.95
N ILE A 175 32.25 -8.84 -3.13
CA ILE A 175 31.23 -8.55 -2.13
C ILE A 175 31.69 -9.12 -0.77
N GLN A 176 31.53 -8.34 0.27
CA GLN A 176 31.63 -8.76 1.67
C GLN A 176 30.23 -8.73 2.30
N LEU A 177 29.60 -9.87 2.47
CA LEU A 177 28.29 -10.00 3.11
C LEU A 177 28.42 -9.79 4.62
N ASP A 178 27.56 -8.94 5.21
CA ASP A 178 27.59 -8.53 6.63
C ASP A 178 26.71 -9.45 7.50
N ASN A 179 27.17 -10.68 7.71
CA ASN A 179 26.44 -11.69 8.46
C ASN A 179 26.21 -11.31 9.93
N ALA A 180 27.10 -10.49 10.51
CA ALA A 180 26.95 -9.99 11.88
C ALA A 180 25.83 -8.98 12.05
N LYS A 181 25.35 -8.33 10.96
CA LYS A 181 24.28 -7.32 11.02
C LYS A 181 22.95 -7.78 10.43
N SER A 182 23.01 -8.62 9.38
CA SER A 182 21.85 -9.04 8.60
C SER A 182 21.88 -10.54 8.30
N PRO A 183 21.94 -11.41 9.32
CA PRO A 183 22.15 -12.85 9.14
C PRO A 183 21.04 -13.54 8.34
N CYS A 184 19.78 -13.17 8.53
CA CYS A 184 18.68 -13.77 7.78
C CYS A 184 18.75 -13.40 6.29
N THR A 185 19.14 -12.18 5.99
CA THR A 185 19.34 -11.68 4.63
C THR A 185 20.53 -12.38 3.96
N VAL A 186 21.65 -12.46 4.67
CA VAL A 186 22.85 -13.17 4.17
C VAL A 186 22.55 -14.64 3.93
N ASN A 187 21.83 -15.32 4.83
CA ASN A 187 21.38 -16.69 4.65
C ASN A 187 20.51 -16.87 3.39
N SER A 188 19.60 -15.94 3.12
CA SER A 188 18.77 -15.96 1.92
C SER A 188 19.61 -15.76 0.65
N PHE A 189 20.43 -14.71 0.63
CA PHE A 189 21.28 -14.40 -0.52
C PHE A 189 22.26 -15.53 -0.83
N ALA A 190 22.95 -16.05 0.18
CA ALA A 190 23.89 -17.16 0.05
C ALA A 190 23.20 -18.44 -0.46
N SER A 191 22.02 -18.77 0.05
CA SER A 191 21.24 -19.92 -0.40
C SER A 191 20.83 -19.78 -1.88
N LEU A 192 20.38 -18.62 -2.30
CA LEU A 192 20.04 -18.34 -3.71
C LEU A 192 21.27 -18.39 -4.61
N ALA A 193 22.40 -17.82 -4.18
CA ALA A 193 23.66 -17.86 -4.91
C ALA A 193 24.17 -19.31 -5.12
N GLN A 194 24.15 -20.13 -4.04
CA GLN A 194 24.53 -21.54 -4.12
C GLN A 194 23.64 -22.38 -5.04
N GLN A 195 22.38 -21.99 -5.22
CA GLN A 195 21.44 -22.62 -6.14
C GLN A 195 21.55 -22.09 -7.58
N GLY A 196 22.46 -21.17 -7.86
CA GLY A 196 22.60 -20.55 -9.18
C GLY A 196 21.38 -19.68 -9.55
N TYR A 197 20.64 -19.19 -8.55
CA TYR A 197 19.43 -18.40 -8.81
C TYR A 197 19.72 -17.11 -9.57
N PHE A 198 20.86 -16.48 -9.30
CA PHE A 198 21.28 -15.24 -9.94
C PHE A 198 22.03 -15.45 -11.26
N ASP A 199 22.39 -16.69 -11.61
CA ASP A 199 23.16 -16.98 -12.80
C ASP A 199 22.33 -16.65 -14.06
N GLU A 200 22.97 -16.01 -15.04
CA GLU A 200 22.37 -15.57 -16.31
C GLU A 200 21.18 -14.58 -16.11
N THR A 201 21.24 -13.75 -15.06
CA THR A 201 20.17 -12.78 -14.77
C THR A 201 20.62 -11.35 -15.06
N SER A 202 19.69 -10.54 -15.59
CA SER A 202 19.97 -9.13 -15.91
C SER A 202 19.74 -8.21 -14.71
N CYS A 203 20.56 -7.16 -14.59
CA CYS A 203 20.25 -6.01 -13.75
C CYS A 203 19.32 -5.09 -14.54
N HIS A 204 18.09 -4.96 -14.06
CA HIS A 204 16.98 -4.39 -14.82
C HIS A 204 16.81 -2.88 -14.66
N ARG A 205 17.42 -2.27 -13.62
CA ARG A 205 17.26 -0.85 -13.30
C ARG A 205 18.58 -0.23 -12.87
N LEU A 206 18.86 0.95 -13.42
CA LEU A 206 19.93 1.84 -13.00
C LEU A 206 19.33 3.20 -12.68
N THR A 207 19.79 3.85 -11.61
CA THR A 207 19.48 5.25 -11.32
C THR A 207 20.75 6.06 -11.31
N THR A 208 20.71 7.27 -11.89
CA THR A 208 21.88 8.15 -12.06
C THR A 208 21.60 9.57 -11.56
N SER A 209 20.61 9.74 -10.71
CA SER A 209 20.30 11.05 -10.12
C SER A 209 21.34 11.45 -9.07
N ALA A 210 21.43 12.74 -8.80
CA ALA A 210 22.38 13.29 -7.82
C ALA A 210 22.18 12.75 -6.38
N VAL A 211 20.97 12.23 -6.08
CA VAL A 211 20.60 11.77 -4.72
C VAL A 211 20.36 10.26 -4.65
N LEU A 212 20.42 9.56 -5.79
CA LEU A 212 20.21 8.11 -5.86
C LEU A 212 21.03 7.51 -7.00
N GLY A 213 22.11 6.82 -6.67
CA GLY A 213 23.00 6.14 -7.60
C GLY A 213 23.09 4.66 -7.30
N VAL A 214 22.19 3.85 -7.90
CA VAL A 214 22.12 2.40 -7.63
C VAL A 214 21.95 1.59 -8.92
N LEU A 215 22.53 0.39 -8.95
CA LEU A 215 22.24 -0.66 -9.92
C LEU A 215 21.41 -1.76 -9.23
N GLN A 216 20.20 -2.01 -9.69
CA GLN A 216 19.28 -3.01 -9.12
C GLN A 216 19.24 -4.28 -9.96
N CYS A 217 19.40 -5.42 -9.29
CA CYS A 217 19.52 -6.75 -9.86
C CYS A 217 18.70 -7.78 -9.05
N GLY A 218 18.83 -9.06 -9.36
CA GLY A 218 18.31 -10.16 -8.56
C GLY A 218 16.89 -10.61 -8.90
N ASP A 219 16.36 -10.16 -10.03
CA ASP A 219 15.11 -10.66 -10.62
C ASP A 219 15.42 -11.47 -11.88
N PRO A 220 15.32 -12.81 -11.86
CA PRO A 220 15.54 -13.64 -13.05
C PRO A 220 14.59 -13.37 -14.21
N SER A 221 13.41 -12.79 -13.94
CA SER A 221 12.49 -12.39 -15.02
C SER A 221 12.95 -11.14 -15.77
N GLY A 222 13.84 -10.34 -15.19
CA GLY A 222 14.32 -9.09 -15.75
C GLY A 222 13.29 -7.96 -15.82
N THR A 223 12.11 -8.17 -15.24
CA THR A 223 10.99 -7.19 -15.27
C THR A 223 10.99 -6.23 -14.09
N GLY A 224 11.74 -6.53 -13.03
CA GLY A 224 11.71 -5.80 -11.75
C GLY A 224 10.56 -6.19 -10.83
N THR A 225 9.71 -7.13 -11.24
CA THR A 225 8.56 -7.59 -10.43
C THR A 225 8.71 -9.01 -9.90
N GLY A 226 9.71 -9.76 -10.40
CA GLY A 226 9.96 -11.15 -10.02
C GLY A 226 10.68 -11.30 -8.68
N GLY A 227 10.66 -12.53 -8.17
CA GLY A 227 11.26 -12.86 -6.88
C GLY A 227 11.38 -14.37 -6.65
N PRO A 228 11.83 -14.80 -5.47
CA PRO A 228 12.15 -16.20 -5.17
C PRO A 228 10.94 -17.03 -4.75
N GLY A 229 9.73 -16.47 -4.75
CA GLY A 229 8.51 -17.13 -4.29
C GLY A 229 8.37 -17.19 -2.75
N TYR A 230 9.17 -16.43 -2.03
CA TYR A 230 9.08 -16.20 -0.60
C TYR A 230 9.49 -14.78 -0.23
N ARG A 231 9.16 -14.34 0.98
CA ARG A 231 9.53 -13.02 1.53
C ARG A 231 10.11 -13.17 2.93
N PHE A 232 10.87 -12.16 3.38
CA PHE A 232 11.41 -12.13 4.73
C PHE A 232 11.54 -10.71 5.27
N ALA A 233 11.70 -10.64 6.60
CA ALA A 233 11.73 -9.38 7.34
C ALA A 233 12.98 -8.54 7.04
N ASN A 234 12.85 -7.23 7.26
CA ASN A 234 13.98 -6.31 7.22
C ASN A 234 14.89 -6.53 8.43
N GLU A 235 16.19 -6.34 8.22
CA GLU A 235 17.20 -6.33 9.27
C GLU A 235 17.84 -4.94 9.39
N TYR A 236 19.14 -4.80 9.54
CA TYR A 236 19.82 -3.52 9.65
C TYR A 236 19.69 -2.69 8.34
N PRO A 237 19.37 -1.39 8.40
CA PRO A 237 19.25 -0.55 9.60
C PRO A 237 17.84 -0.52 10.22
N THR A 238 16.83 -1.13 9.61
CA THR A 238 15.43 -1.06 10.05
C THR A 238 15.25 -1.49 11.50
N ASN A 239 15.97 -2.51 11.95
CA ASN A 239 15.91 -3.06 13.31
C ASN A 239 16.54 -2.15 14.39
N GLN A 240 17.12 -1.03 14.00
CA GLN A 240 17.62 0.01 14.93
C GLN A 240 16.53 1.02 15.32
N TYR A 241 15.35 0.93 14.67
CA TYR A 241 14.22 1.82 14.89
C TYR A 241 13.05 1.05 15.50
N ARG A 242 12.17 1.77 16.20
CA ARG A 242 10.86 1.22 16.56
C ARG A 242 9.98 1.17 15.30
N MET A 243 9.12 0.16 15.17
CA MET A 243 8.22 -0.01 14.01
C MET A 243 7.33 1.21 13.72
N THR A 244 7.01 1.99 14.75
CA THR A 244 6.18 3.20 14.66
C THR A 244 6.99 4.49 14.55
N ASP A 245 8.33 4.40 14.47
CA ASP A 245 9.19 5.57 14.43
C ASP A 245 9.02 6.34 13.12
N PRO A 246 8.67 7.65 13.16
CA PRO A 246 8.59 8.47 11.96
C PRO A 246 9.90 8.54 11.16
N ALA A 247 11.05 8.34 11.83
CA ALA A 247 12.36 8.32 11.19
C ALA A 247 12.51 7.19 10.16
N LEU A 248 11.70 6.13 10.22
CA LEU A 248 11.64 5.09 9.18
C LEU A 248 11.18 5.62 7.80
N LYS A 249 10.59 6.81 7.75
CA LYS A 249 10.17 7.46 6.51
C LYS A 249 11.12 8.58 6.07
N ALA A 250 12.03 9.00 6.94
CA ALA A 250 13.01 10.03 6.63
C ALA A 250 14.22 9.41 5.90
N PRO A 251 14.69 10.00 4.79
CA PRO A 251 15.86 9.50 4.11
C PRO A 251 17.12 9.58 4.99
N VAL A 252 17.93 8.53 4.94
CA VAL A 252 19.28 8.47 5.50
C VAL A 252 20.24 8.14 4.37
N GLU A 253 21.51 8.51 4.53
CA GLU A 253 22.53 8.21 3.54
C GLU A 253 22.96 6.74 3.61
N TYR A 254 22.79 6.04 2.49
CA TYR A 254 23.43 4.76 2.22
C TYR A 254 24.74 5.04 1.48
N PRO A 255 25.90 4.85 2.14
CA PRO A 255 27.18 5.21 1.55
C PRO A 255 27.45 4.41 0.28
N ARG A 256 28.21 5.03 -0.63
CA ARG A 256 28.84 4.34 -1.77
C ARG A 256 29.50 3.04 -1.31
N GLY A 257 29.29 1.97 -2.03
CA GLY A 257 29.78 0.64 -1.68
C GLY A 257 28.81 -0.20 -0.85
N THR A 258 27.63 0.31 -0.49
CA THR A 258 26.63 -0.48 0.21
C THR A 258 25.94 -1.47 -0.73
N LEU A 259 25.76 -2.71 -0.27
CA LEU A 259 24.88 -3.71 -0.87
C LEU A 259 23.61 -3.82 -0.01
N ALA A 260 22.43 -3.58 -0.61
CA ALA A 260 21.17 -3.59 0.12
C ALA A 260 20.05 -4.31 -0.62
N MET A 261 19.06 -4.83 0.14
CA MET A 261 17.88 -5.48 -0.42
C MET A 261 16.89 -4.46 -0.97
N ALA A 262 16.39 -4.71 -2.17
CA ALA A 262 15.20 -4.04 -2.68
C ALA A 262 13.93 -4.69 -2.10
N ASN A 263 12.93 -3.88 -1.76
CA ASN A 263 11.65 -4.35 -1.26
C ASN A 263 10.50 -3.40 -1.63
N GLN A 264 9.27 -3.85 -1.45
CA GLN A 264 8.03 -3.10 -1.68
C GLN A 264 7.36 -2.68 -0.35
N GLY A 265 8.15 -2.52 0.70
CA GLY A 265 7.71 -2.18 2.05
C GLY A 265 8.24 -3.16 3.09
N SER A 266 7.89 -2.93 4.34
CA SER A 266 8.39 -3.73 5.46
C SER A 266 8.05 -5.22 5.30
N GLY A 267 9.05 -6.09 5.48
CA GLY A 267 8.88 -7.54 5.44
C GLY A 267 8.68 -8.14 4.04
N THR A 268 9.00 -7.39 2.99
CA THR A 268 8.84 -7.86 1.60
C THR A 268 10.17 -8.08 0.87
N ASN A 269 11.27 -8.27 1.60
CA ASN A 269 12.53 -8.67 0.97
C ASN A 269 12.36 -10.01 0.26
N GLY A 270 12.92 -10.13 -0.94
CA GLY A 270 12.89 -11.34 -1.77
C GLY A 270 14.29 -11.70 -2.27
N SER A 271 14.48 -11.67 -3.59
CA SER A 271 15.80 -11.88 -4.21
C SER A 271 16.42 -10.62 -4.77
N GLN A 272 15.64 -9.55 -4.97
CA GLN A 272 16.15 -8.33 -5.57
C GLN A 272 17.00 -7.54 -4.59
N PHE A 273 18.11 -7.02 -5.09
CA PHE A 273 19.07 -6.20 -4.34
C PHE A 273 19.59 -5.07 -5.20
N PHE A 274 20.23 -4.09 -4.58
CA PHE A 274 20.88 -3.00 -5.30
C PHE A 274 22.29 -2.73 -4.76
N LEU A 275 23.13 -2.29 -5.68
CA LEU A 275 24.52 -1.94 -5.47
C LEU A 275 24.63 -0.40 -5.52
N VAL A 276 25.00 0.20 -4.39
CA VAL A 276 25.13 1.65 -4.25
C VAL A 276 26.49 2.09 -4.76
N TYR A 277 26.53 2.73 -5.93
CA TYR A 277 27.77 3.21 -6.51
C TYR A 277 28.06 4.70 -6.22
N GLN A 278 27.10 5.42 -5.65
CA GLN A 278 27.17 6.81 -5.18
C GLN A 278 26.38 6.95 -3.90
N ASP A 279 26.81 7.81 -2.96
CA ASP A 279 26.05 8.07 -1.75
C ASP A 279 24.58 8.37 -2.08
N SER A 280 23.68 7.62 -1.46
CA SER A 280 22.28 7.58 -1.88
C SER A 280 21.34 7.79 -0.69
N MET A 281 20.38 8.69 -0.87
CA MET A 281 19.40 9.05 0.15
C MET A 281 18.15 8.17 0.04
N LEU A 282 17.97 7.25 1.00
CA LEU A 282 16.87 6.28 1.03
C LEU A 282 16.30 6.15 2.45
N PRO A 283 15.02 5.86 2.61
CA PRO A 283 14.48 5.48 3.93
C PRO A 283 15.24 4.28 4.52
N PRO A 284 15.45 4.22 5.86
CA PRO A 284 16.19 3.13 6.52
C PRO A 284 15.36 1.82 6.58
N THR A 285 14.60 1.55 5.53
CA THR A 285 13.74 0.37 5.35
C THR A 285 14.31 -0.63 4.34
N TYR A 286 15.48 -0.36 3.78
CA TYR A 286 16.20 -1.24 2.88
C TYR A 286 17.34 -1.91 3.64
N THR A 287 17.29 -3.23 3.81
CA THR A 287 18.31 -3.97 4.57
C THR A 287 19.68 -3.89 3.93
N ALA A 288 20.61 -3.18 4.56
CA ALA A 288 22.03 -3.19 4.19
C ALA A 288 22.67 -4.49 4.72
N PHE A 289 23.17 -5.31 3.82
CA PHE A 289 23.66 -6.65 4.17
C PHE A 289 25.05 -6.97 3.62
N GLY A 290 25.75 -5.98 3.07
CA GLY A 290 27.11 -6.16 2.59
C GLY A 290 27.74 -4.89 2.08
N THR A 291 28.99 -5.04 1.65
CA THR A 291 29.80 -3.99 1.01
C THR A 291 30.43 -4.49 -0.27
N ILE A 292 30.74 -3.57 -1.18
CA ILE A 292 31.33 -3.79 -2.49
C ILE A 292 32.78 -3.38 -2.43
N ASP A 293 33.67 -4.15 -3.01
CA ASP A 293 35.08 -3.83 -3.08
C ASP A 293 35.41 -2.73 -4.13
N ASP A 294 36.64 -2.22 -4.13
CA ASP A 294 37.07 -1.17 -5.05
C ASP A 294 37.02 -1.60 -6.52
N THR A 295 37.28 -2.88 -6.81
CA THR A 295 37.18 -3.45 -8.17
C THR A 295 35.73 -3.44 -8.66
N GLY A 296 34.80 -3.85 -7.80
CA GLY A 296 33.37 -3.80 -8.07
C GLY A 296 32.87 -2.37 -8.25
N LEU A 297 33.32 -1.45 -7.42
CA LEU A 297 32.98 -0.04 -7.54
C LEU A 297 33.49 0.57 -8.87
N ALA A 298 34.69 0.23 -9.29
CA ALA A 298 35.20 0.67 -10.59
C ALA A 298 34.39 0.09 -11.78
N THR A 299 33.88 -1.14 -11.63
CA THR A 299 32.96 -1.75 -12.62
C THR A 299 31.62 -1.02 -12.66
N LEU A 300 31.04 -0.70 -11.48
CA LEU A 300 29.79 0.05 -11.38
C LEU A 300 29.89 1.46 -11.95
N ASP A 301 31.01 2.15 -11.71
CA ASP A 301 31.26 3.48 -12.28
C ASP A 301 31.21 3.50 -13.81
N LYS A 302 31.79 2.47 -14.47
CA LYS A 302 31.72 2.32 -15.93
C LYS A 302 30.29 2.10 -16.42
N ILE A 303 29.52 1.30 -15.67
CA ILE A 303 28.10 1.05 -15.99
C ILE A 303 27.29 2.34 -15.84
N ALA A 304 27.49 3.05 -14.73
CA ALA A 304 26.80 4.30 -14.44
C ALA A 304 27.14 5.41 -15.45
N ALA A 305 28.40 5.51 -15.87
CA ALA A 305 28.84 6.48 -16.87
C ALA A 305 28.17 6.30 -18.25
N ALA A 306 27.70 5.09 -18.57
CA ALA A 306 26.95 4.83 -19.79
C ALA A 306 25.48 5.30 -19.70
N GLY A 307 24.97 5.57 -18.50
CA GLY A 307 23.61 6.06 -18.26
C GLY A 307 22.52 5.01 -18.45
N VAL A 308 21.30 5.50 -18.56
CA VAL A 308 20.07 4.69 -18.75
C VAL A 308 19.55 4.83 -20.18
N ASP A 309 18.77 3.86 -20.62
CA ASP A 309 18.06 3.95 -21.90
C ASP A 309 17.00 5.07 -21.85
N GLY A 310 17.01 5.95 -22.85
CA GLY A 310 16.05 7.06 -22.94
C GLY A 310 16.54 8.37 -22.29
N ALA A 311 15.62 9.29 -22.04
CA ALA A 311 15.93 10.66 -21.59
C ALA A 311 15.63 10.83 -20.09
N GLY A 312 16.16 10.00 -19.23
CA GLY A 312 15.91 10.05 -17.78
C GLY A 312 17.16 9.71 -16.98
N ASP A 313 16.99 9.69 -15.67
CA ASP A 313 17.99 9.28 -14.69
C ASP A 313 17.59 7.99 -13.93
N ASP A 314 16.51 7.32 -14.37
CA ASP A 314 15.99 6.08 -13.81
C ASP A 314 15.42 5.20 -14.94
N GLY A 315 16.00 4.04 -15.15
CA GLY A 315 15.58 3.15 -16.25
C GLY A 315 16.49 1.94 -16.40
N THR A 316 16.36 1.28 -17.53
CA THR A 316 17.24 0.15 -17.87
C THR A 316 18.65 0.66 -18.17
N PRO A 317 19.72 0.02 -17.66
CA PRO A 317 21.10 0.42 -18.00
C PRO A 317 21.33 0.41 -19.51
N SER A 318 21.85 1.51 -20.10
CA SER A 318 22.24 1.54 -21.51
C SER A 318 23.35 0.53 -21.78
N MET A 319 24.28 0.37 -20.85
CA MET A 319 25.22 -0.73 -20.83
C MET A 319 24.58 -1.94 -20.16
N ARG A 320 23.92 -2.83 -20.92
CA ARG A 320 23.27 -4.03 -20.39
C ARG A 320 24.20 -4.83 -19.50
N VAL A 321 23.75 -5.12 -18.28
CA VAL A 321 24.50 -5.89 -17.28
C VAL A 321 23.81 -7.23 -17.07
N THR A 322 24.56 -8.31 -17.26
CA THR A 322 24.13 -9.68 -16.93
C THR A 322 25.06 -10.23 -15.87
N ILE A 323 24.48 -10.79 -14.82
CA ILE A 323 25.22 -11.56 -13.81
C ILE A 323 25.47 -12.94 -14.39
N ASP A 324 26.71 -13.28 -14.68
CA ASP A 324 27.09 -14.61 -15.17
C ASP A 324 27.02 -15.62 -14.02
N SER A 325 27.44 -15.22 -12.83
CA SER A 325 27.33 -16.04 -11.62
C SER A 325 27.54 -15.24 -10.34
N VAL A 326 27.01 -15.76 -9.22
CA VAL A 326 27.37 -15.33 -7.85
C VAL A 326 27.87 -16.55 -7.08
N ARG A 327 29.06 -16.47 -6.51
CA ARG A 327 29.67 -17.57 -5.72
C ARG A 327 30.16 -17.05 -4.38
N LEU A 328 30.00 -17.89 -3.34
CA LEU A 328 30.63 -17.67 -2.04
C LEU A 328 32.08 -18.17 -2.11
N ASP A 329 33.01 -17.41 -1.56
CA ASP A 329 34.44 -17.72 -1.57
C ASP A 329 34.82 -18.64 -0.42
#